data_a3bb9046165ec52afddbd8d389c665fd
#
_entry.id   a3bb9046165ec52afddbd8d389c665fd
#
_cell.length_a   1.000
_cell.length_b   1.000
_cell.length_c   1.000
_cell.angle_alpha   90.00
_cell.angle_beta   90.00
_cell.angle_gamma   90.00
#
_symmetry.space_group_name_H-M   'P 1'
#
loop_
_entity.id
_entity.type
_entity.pdbx_description
1 polymer ?
#
loop_
_entity_poly.entity_id
_entity_poly.type
_entity_poly.pdbx_seq_one_letter_code
_entity_poly.pdbx_strand_id
1 'polypeptide(L)'
;VISKYLKTLMDLGIVTKEIPITEKPGKKTIYLLEDNFFRFWYRFVPINSNAIDSGRMEKIYPKAVKQNFSDYMGLTFEKMCKDYLLYYAESLPIELRQIGKWWGTDSRRKKQIQIDIVGTPVNGQEYLIGSCKYRNEKIGLDELTLLQEYASVFGKGSKYHYFIFSKGGFT
;
A
#
# COMPACT_ATOMS: atom_id res chain seq x y z
N VAL A 1 -11.43 26.39 3.27
CA VAL A 1 -10.16 26.52 4.02
C VAL A 1 -9.34 25.24 3.95
N ILE A 2 -9.86 24.05 4.31
CA ILE A 2 -9.13 22.76 4.32
C ILE A 2 -8.54 22.43 2.95
N SER A 3 -9.30 22.61 1.88
CA SER A 3 -8.85 22.29 0.51
C SER A 3 -7.61 23.08 0.09
N LYS A 4 -7.45 24.32 0.54
CA LYS A 4 -6.26 25.15 0.27
C LYS A 4 -5.02 24.57 0.95
N TYR A 5 -5.14 24.18 2.23
CA TYR A 5 -4.02 23.56 2.96
C TYR A 5 -3.63 22.21 2.36
N LEU A 6 -4.60 21.36 2.02
CA LEU A 6 -4.33 20.09 1.36
C LEU A 6 -3.60 20.29 0.02
N LYS A 7 -4.01 21.28 -0.78
CA LYS A 7 -3.33 21.61 -2.01
C LYS A 7 -1.87 21.99 -1.76
N THR A 8 -1.62 22.92 -0.82
CA THR A 8 -0.27 23.35 -0.47
C THR A 8 0.60 22.15 0.00
N LEU A 9 0.06 21.27 0.84
CA LEU A 9 0.79 20.07 1.30
C LEU A 9 1.09 19.09 0.17
N MET A 10 0.19 18.99 -0.82
CA MET A 10 0.44 18.18 -2.02
C MET A 10 1.51 18.82 -2.92
N ASP A 11 1.46 20.14 -3.11
CA ASP A 11 2.45 20.88 -3.90
C ASP A 11 3.86 20.80 -3.27
N LEU A 12 3.94 20.63 -1.94
CA LEU A 12 5.17 20.40 -1.18
C LEU A 12 5.61 18.90 -1.14
N GLY A 13 4.84 17.99 -1.71
CA GLY A 13 5.14 16.55 -1.69
C GLY A 13 4.98 15.88 -0.31
N ILE A 14 4.38 16.57 0.66
CA ILE A 14 4.16 16.03 2.02
C ILE A 14 2.96 15.09 2.03
N VAL A 15 1.90 15.45 1.31
CA VAL A 15 0.66 14.69 1.19
C VAL A 15 0.46 14.26 -0.25
N THR A 16 0.01 13.04 -0.46
CA THR A 16 -0.45 12.56 -1.76
C THR A 16 -1.94 12.25 -1.71
N LYS A 17 -2.55 12.31 -2.89
CA LYS A 17 -3.95 11.94 -3.11
C LYS A 17 -4.01 10.60 -3.81
N GLU A 18 -4.62 9.61 -3.17
CA GLU A 18 -4.80 8.28 -3.74
C GLU A 18 -6.28 8.03 -4.03
N ILE A 19 -6.53 7.43 -5.18
CA ILE A 19 -7.85 6.96 -5.61
C ILE A 19 -7.73 5.52 -6.08
N PRO A 20 -8.77 4.69 -5.93
CA PRO A 20 -8.72 3.34 -6.49
C PRO A 20 -8.42 3.42 -7.97
N ILE A 21 -7.42 2.66 -8.42
CA ILE A 21 -7.10 2.59 -9.86
C ILE A 21 -8.36 2.17 -10.63
N THR A 22 -8.54 2.69 -11.85
CA THR A 22 -9.75 2.52 -12.67
C THR A 22 -10.99 3.30 -12.20
N GLU A 23 -10.88 4.09 -11.13
CA GLU A 23 -11.97 4.95 -10.63
C GLU A 23 -11.68 6.43 -10.92
N LYS A 24 -12.74 7.24 -10.91
CA LYS A 24 -12.60 8.69 -10.96
C LYS A 24 -12.48 9.27 -9.56
N PRO A 25 -11.82 10.44 -9.38
CA PRO A 25 -11.81 11.14 -8.11
C PRO A 25 -13.22 11.34 -7.56
N GLY A 26 -13.44 11.04 -6.29
CA GLY A 26 -14.75 11.14 -5.66
C GLY A 26 -14.73 10.70 -4.19
N LYS A 27 -15.83 10.11 -3.75
CA LYS A 27 -16.02 9.67 -2.35
C LYS A 27 -14.99 8.65 -1.85
N LYS A 28 -14.34 7.91 -2.75
CA LYS A 28 -13.29 6.94 -2.42
C LYS A 28 -11.89 7.55 -2.39
N THR A 29 -11.77 8.86 -2.57
CA THR A 29 -10.46 9.53 -2.48
C THR A 29 -9.96 9.53 -1.06
N ILE A 30 -8.69 9.16 -0.87
CA ILE A 30 -7.97 9.25 0.40
C ILE A 30 -6.75 10.15 0.25
N TYR A 31 -6.30 10.71 1.37
CA TYR A 31 -5.08 11.52 1.45
C TYR A 31 -4.12 10.84 2.40
N LEU A 32 -2.87 10.70 1.98
CA LEU A 32 -1.83 10.01 2.72
C LEU A 32 -0.63 10.92 2.90
N LEU A 33 0.10 10.77 3.99
CA LEU A 33 1.44 11.34 4.12
C LEU A 33 2.38 10.58 3.19
N GLU A 34 2.89 11.26 2.16
CA GLU A 34 3.81 10.68 1.17
C GLU A 34 5.24 10.62 1.71
N ASP A 35 5.64 11.67 2.39
CA ASP A 35 6.99 11.78 2.95
C ASP A 35 7.18 10.84 4.13
N ASN A 36 8.20 9.97 4.04
CA ASN A 36 8.50 8.96 5.05
C ASN A 36 8.98 9.57 6.38
N PHE A 37 9.67 10.73 6.35
CA PHE A 37 10.09 11.42 7.56
C PHE A 37 8.87 11.92 8.34
N PHE A 38 7.96 12.63 7.68
CA PHE A 38 6.73 13.11 8.33
C PHE A 38 5.84 11.96 8.80
N ARG A 39 5.76 10.86 8.04
CA ARG A 39 5.03 9.65 8.49
C ARG A 39 5.64 9.08 9.77
N PHE A 40 6.97 8.96 9.84
CA PHE A 40 7.67 8.51 11.03
C PHE A 40 7.47 9.48 12.19
N TRP A 41 7.69 10.77 11.95
CA TRP A 41 7.57 11.82 12.93
C TRP A 41 6.20 11.81 13.61
N TYR A 42 5.12 11.96 12.82
CA TYR A 42 3.76 12.04 13.38
C TYR A 42 3.30 10.76 14.07
N ARG A 43 3.80 9.62 13.64
CA ARG A 43 3.44 8.34 14.25
C ARG A 43 4.14 8.11 15.60
N PHE A 44 5.40 8.49 15.73
CA PHE A 44 6.24 8.06 16.84
C PHE A 44 6.75 9.18 17.75
N VAL A 45 6.97 10.38 17.24
CA VAL A 45 7.64 11.44 18.02
C VAL A 45 6.68 12.15 18.99
N PRO A 46 5.53 12.71 18.58
CA PRO A 46 4.67 13.47 19.49
C PRO A 46 4.16 12.64 20.67
N ILE A 47 3.79 11.41 20.44
CA ILE A 47 3.26 10.52 21.49
C ILE A 47 4.33 10.12 22.51
N ASN A 48 5.61 10.23 22.17
CA ASN A 48 6.74 9.88 23.01
C ASN A 48 7.56 11.10 23.46
N SER A 49 7.10 12.34 23.24
CA SER A 49 7.83 13.59 23.51
C SER A 49 8.39 13.64 24.93
N ASN A 50 7.59 13.33 25.94
CA ASN A 50 8.04 13.33 27.34
C ASN A 50 9.19 12.33 27.62
N ALA A 51 9.21 11.21 26.93
CA ALA A 51 10.29 10.23 27.06
C ALA A 51 11.56 10.67 26.33
N ILE A 52 11.39 11.35 25.19
CA ILE A 52 12.50 11.94 24.43
C ILE A 52 13.14 13.06 25.26
N ASP A 53 12.35 14.02 25.73
CA ASP A 53 12.82 15.18 26.48
C ASP A 53 13.51 14.80 27.81
N SER A 54 13.07 13.72 28.43
CA SER A 54 13.65 13.19 29.68
C SER A 54 14.79 12.18 29.48
N GLY A 55 15.24 11.94 28.22
CA GLY A 55 16.31 10.99 27.91
C GLY A 55 15.96 9.51 28.15
N ARG A 56 14.66 9.18 28.28
CA ARG A 56 14.20 7.80 28.59
C ARG A 56 13.83 6.99 27.36
N MET A 57 14.03 7.54 26.16
CA MET A 57 13.58 6.92 24.92
C MET A 57 14.15 5.53 24.69
N GLU A 58 15.41 5.27 25.04
CA GLU A 58 16.02 3.95 24.90
C GLU A 58 15.24 2.84 25.64
N LYS A 59 14.71 3.14 26.82
CA LYS A 59 13.95 2.17 27.62
C LYS A 59 12.60 1.81 26.99
N ILE A 60 11.96 2.76 26.33
CA ILE A 60 10.62 2.55 25.75
C ILE A 60 10.65 2.21 24.27
N TYR A 61 11.74 2.50 23.55
CA TYR A 61 11.91 2.26 22.13
C TYR A 61 11.46 0.86 21.67
N PRO A 62 11.82 -0.23 22.36
CA PRO A 62 11.42 -1.58 21.92
C PRO A 62 9.91 -1.75 21.80
N LYS A 63 9.13 -1.14 22.70
CA LYS A 63 7.67 -1.23 22.72
C LYS A 63 7.02 -0.09 21.93
N ALA A 64 7.53 1.12 22.04
CA ALA A 64 6.92 2.29 21.42
C ALA A 64 7.13 2.35 19.89
N VAL A 65 8.30 1.93 19.43
CA VAL A 65 8.68 2.04 18.01
C VAL A 65 8.87 0.66 17.38
N LYS A 66 9.79 -0.17 17.90
CA LYS A 66 10.23 -1.40 17.25
C LYS A 66 9.07 -2.39 16.98
N GLN A 67 8.17 -2.58 17.94
CA GLN A 67 7.02 -3.46 17.76
C GLN A 67 6.05 -2.98 16.66
N ASN A 68 5.94 -1.66 16.48
CA ASN A 68 5.04 -1.03 15.51
C ASN A 68 5.71 -0.71 14.16
N PHE A 69 7.01 -1.01 14.05
CA PHE A 69 7.79 -0.62 12.87
C PHE A 69 7.41 -1.43 11.64
N SER A 70 7.00 -2.68 11.80
CA SER A 70 6.55 -3.54 10.70
C SER A 70 5.32 -2.93 10.01
N ASP A 71 4.33 -2.50 10.80
CA ASP A 71 3.12 -1.84 10.26
C ASP A 71 3.45 -0.50 9.59
N TYR A 72 4.38 0.27 10.18
CA TYR A 72 4.85 1.51 9.58
C TYR A 72 5.49 1.26 8.21
N MET A 73 6.29 0.21 8.09
CA MET A 73 6.99 -0.14 6.86
C MET A 73 6.08 -0.70 5.78
N GLY A 74 4.89 -1.19 6.12
CA GLY A 74 3.95 -1.80 5.15
C GLY A 74 3.72 -0.91 3.92
N LEU A 75 3.35 0.36 4.13
CA LEU A 75 3.11 1.31 3.03
C LEU A 75 4.38 1.62 2.21
N THR A 76 5.53 1.71 2.86
CA THR A 76 6.82 1.90 2.18
C THR A 76 7.16 0.69 1.31
N PHE A 77 6.94 -0.51 1.85
CA PHE A 77 7.17 -1.75 1.11
C PHE A 77 6.26 -1.90 -0.11
N GLU A 78 4.99 -1.54 0.02
CA GLU A 78 4.07 -1.51 -1.13
C GLU A 78 4.54 -0.55 -2.23
N LYS A 79 5.08 0.62 -1.86
CA LYS A 79 5.67 1.55 -2.83
C LYS A 79 6.89 0.94 -3.51
N MET A 80 7.80 0.34 -2.74
CA MET A 80 8.97 -0.35 -3.30
C MET A 80 8.58 -1.47 -4.27
N CYS A 81 7.55 -2.25 -3.95
CA CYS A 81 7.06 -3.32 -4.82
C CYS A 81 6.46 -2.76 -6.13
N LYS A 82 5.73 -1.65 -6.06
CA LYS A 82 5.23 -0.95 -7.26
C LYS A 82 6.36 -0.40 -8.13
N ASP A 83 7.35 0.25 -7.51
CA ASP A 83 8.51 0.77 -8.20
C ASP A 83 9.33 -0.34 -8.85
N TYR A 84 9.48 -1.49 -8.17
CA TYR A 84 10.12 -2.66 -8.76
C TYR A 84 9.42 -3.13 -10.03
N LEU A 85 8.10 -3.24 -10.02
CA LEU A 85 7.33 -3.65 -11.20
C LEU A 85 7.41 -2.63 -12.35
N LEU A 86 7.51 -1.33 -12.03
CA LEU A 86 7.56 -0.28 -13.05
C LEU A 86 8.95 -0.10 -13.68
N TYR A 87 10.00 -0.23 -12.88
CA TYR A 87 11.33 0.23 -13.29
C TYR A 87 12.41 -0.86 -13.35
N TYR A 88 12.21 -1.97 -12.63
CA TYR A 88 13.25 -2.99 -12.44
C TYR A 88 12.87 -4.39 -12.90
N ALA A 89 11.59 -4.68 -13.10
CA ALA A 89 11.19 -5.99 -13.61
C ALA A 89 11.60 -6.12 -15.08
N GLU A 90 12.47 -7.10 -15.39
CA GLU A 90 13.03 -7.32 -16.73
C GLU A 90 11.96 -7.77 -17.74
N SER A 91 10.96 -8.52 -17.26
CA SER A 91 9.82 -8.93 -18.08
C SER A 91 8.54 -9.00 -17.26
N LEU A 92 7.48 -8.42 -17.80
CA LEU A 92 6.13 -8.53 -17.26
C LEU A 92 5.24 -9.26 -18.26
N PRO A 93 4.23 -10.01 -17.78
CA PRO A 93 3.30 -10.71 -18.66
C PRO A 93 2.40 -9.78 -19.49
N ILE A 94 2.35 -8.50 -19.11
CA ILE A 94 1.57 -7.47 -19.80
C ILE A 94 2.36 -6.16 -19.86
N GLU A 95 2.09 -5.36 -20.89
CA GLU A 95 2.57 -3.98 -20.97
C GLU A 95 1.69 -3.09 -20.09
N LEU A 96 2.31 -2.44 -19.08
CA LEU A 96 1.58 -1.63 -18.09
C LEU A 96 1.34 -0.21 -18.60
N ARG A 97 0.08 0.23 -18.53
CA ARG A 97 -0.30 1.65 -18.70
C ARG A 97 -0.09 2.43 -17.40
N GLN A 98 -0.53 1.86 -16.30
CA GLN A 98 -0.38 2.45 -14.96
C GLN A 98 -0.47 1.36 -13.89
N ILE A 99 0.02 1.70 -12.69
CA ILE A 99 -0.02 0.84 -11.51
C ILE A 99 -0.56 1.64 -10.32
N GLY A 100 -1.35 0.99 -9.47
CA GLY A 100 -1.93 1.64 -8.30
C GLY A 100 -2.58 0.65 -7.36
N LYS A 101 -3.30 1.15 -6.36
CA LYS A 101 -4.13 0.37 -5.45
C LYS A 101 -5.57 0.30 -5.95
N TRP A 102 -6.27 -0.72 -5.49
CA TRP A 102 -7.72 -0.76 -5.62
C TRP A 102 -8.36 -1.15 -4.29
N TRP A 103 -9.48 -0.52 -3.96
CA TRP A 103 -10.32 -0.90 -2.83
C TRP A 103 -11.79 -0.76 -3.18
N GLY A 104 -12.59 -1.65 -2.62
CA GLY A 104 -14.02 -1.73 -2.87
C GLY A 104 -14.71 -2.58 -1.84
N THR A 105 -16.02 -2.77 -2.02
CA THR A 105 -16.84 -3.58 -1.14
C THR A 105 -17.18 -4.90 -1.81
N ASP A 106 -16.86 -6.01 -1.17
CA ASP A 106 -17.45 -7.29 -1.50
C ASP A 106 -18.90 -7.30 -1.04
N SER A 107 -19.83 -7.18 -1.98
CA SER A 107 -21.27 -7.10 -1.71
C SER A 107 -21.82 -8.40 -1.10
N ARG A 108 -21.19 -9.54 -1.40
CA ARG A 108 -21.63 -10.86 -0.88
C ARG A 108 -21.28 -11.01 0.60
N ARG A 109 -20.04 -10.62 0.95
CA ARG A 109 -19.52 -10.73 2.33
C ARG A 109 -19.73 -9.45 3.15
N LYS A 110 -20.25 -8.38 2.56
CA LYS A 110 -20.41 -7.04 3.15
C LYS A 110 -19.12 -6.52 3.79
N LYS A 111 -17.97 -6.83 3.18
CA LYS A 111 -16.63 -6.51 3.69
C LYS A 111 -15.90 -5.57 2.74
N GLN A 112 -15.19 -4.59 3.30
CA GLN A 112 -14.22 -3.80 2.55
C GLN A 112 -13.00 -4.66 2.23
N ILE A 113 -12.55 -4.64 0.99
CA ILE A 113 -11.35 -5.32 0.53
C ILE A 113 -10.43 -4.34 -0.18
N GLN A 114 -9.15 -4.65 -0.16
CA GLN A 114 -8.12 -3.87 -0.82
C GLN A 114 -7.16 -4.81 -1.57
N ILE A 115 -6.72 -4.37 -2.74
CA ILE A 115 -5.65 -4.99 -3.51
C ILE A 115 -4.49 -3.99 -3.54
N ASP A 116 -3.33 -4.41 -3.03
CA ASP A 116 -2.19 -3.52 -2.82
C ASP A 116 -1.59 -3.03 -4.13
N ILE A 117 -1.61 -3.88 -5.16
CA ILE A 117 -1.09 -3.58 -6.49
C ILE A 117 -2.10 -4.05 -7.55
N VAL A 118 -2.53 -3.12 -8.38
CA VAL A 118 -3.25 -3.39 -9.62
C VAL A 118 -2.53 -2.70 -10.77
N GLY A 119 -2.03 -3.49 -11.71
CA GLY A 119 -1.47 -3.00 -12.97
C GLY A 119 -2.50 -3.07 -14.08
N THR A 120 -2.77 -1.93 -14.73
CA THR A 120 -3.70 -1.88 -15.87
C THR A 120 -2.93 -2.02 -17.19
N PRO A 121 -3.45 -2.75 -18.18
CA PRO A 121 -2.75 -2.93 -19.45
C PRO A 121 -2.81 -1.67 -20.33
N VAL A 122 -1.85 -1.54 -21.23
CA VAL A 122 -1.93 -0.58 -22.34
C VAL A 122 -3.09 -0.95 -23.25
N ASN A 123 -3.22 -2.23 -23.57
CA ASN A 123 -4.29 -2.79 -24.41
C ASN A 123 -4.83 -4.08 -23.80
N GLY A 124 -6.09 -4.40 -24.12
CA GLY A 124 -6.71 -5.64 -23.68
C GLY A 124 -7.33 -5.59 -22.28
N GLN A 125 -7.58 -6.76 -21.70
CA GLN A 125 -8.26 -6.96 -20.41
C GLN A 125 -7.50 -7.93 -19.50
N GLU A 126 -6.18 -7.99 -19.62
CA GLU A 126 -5.33 -8.75 -18.71
C GLU A 126 -4.74 -7.79 -17.67
N TYR A 127 -4.94 -8.06 -16.40
CA TYR A 127 -4.50 -7.20 -15.30
C TYR A 127 -3.44 -7.89 -14.46
N LEU A 128 -2.51 -7.10 -13.94
CA LEU A 128 -1.59 -7.54 -12.90
C LEU A 128 -2.24 -7.25 -11.54
N ILE A 129 -2.25 -8.26 -10.67
CA ILE A 129 -2.82 -8.19 -9.32
C ILE A 129 -1.76 -8.60 -8.33
N GLY A 130 -1.48 -7.76 -7.33
CA GLY A 130 -0.39 -8.01 -6.38
C GLY A 130 -0.76 -7.80 -4.93
N SER A 131 -0.12 -8.59 -4.06
CA SER A 131 -0.17 -8.45 -2.61
C SER A 131 1.23 -8.22 -2.04
N CYS A 132 1.32 -7.35 -1.02
CA CYS A 132 2.57 -6.96 -0.39
C CYS A 132 2.51 -7.27 1.11
N LYS A 133 3.43 -8.12 1.60
CA LYS A 133 3.47 -8.56 3.00
C LYS A 133 4.82 -8.24 3.64
N TYR A 134 4.87 -7.14 4.38
CA TYR A 134 6.05 -6.76 5.16
C TYR A 134 5.97 -7.35 6.56
N ARG A 135 6.11 -8.68 6.66
CA ARG A 135 6.13 -9.43 7.93
C ARG A 135 7.21 -10.50 7.89
N ASN A 136 7.60 -11.03 9.04
CA ASN A 136 8.68 -12.02 9.14
C ASN A 136 8.18 -13.45 8.83
N GLU A 137 6.90 -13.69 8.98
CA GLU A 137 6.27 -14.98 8.71
C GLU A 137 6.29 -15.26 7.21
N LYS A 138 6.55 -16.52 6.87
CA LYS A 138 6.47 -16.98 5.50
C LYS A 138 5.03 -16.96 4.98
N ILE A 139 4.87 -16.73 3.70
CA ILE A 139 3.58 -16.67 3.01
C ILE A 139 3.31 -18.03 2.35
N GLY A 140 2.13 -18.56 2.59
CA GLY A 140 1.63 -19.79 1.97
C GLY A 140 0.70 -19.55 0.79
N LEU A 141 0.16 -20.63 0.23
CA LEU A 141 -0.80 -20.60 -0.89
C LEU A 141 -2.16 -19.95 -0.52
N ASP A 142 -2.46 -19.83 0.76
CA ASP A 142 -3.64 -19.13 1.28
C ASP A 142 -3.69 -17.66 0.82
N GLU A 143 -2.54 -17.00 0.76
CA GLU A 143 -2.47 -15.61 0.27
C GLU A 143 -2.82 -15.52 -1.23
N LEU A 144 -2.38 -16.49 -2.04
CA LEU A 144 -2.75 -16.54 -3.46
C LEU A 144 -4.25 -16.75 -3.63
N THR A 145 -4.83 -17.67 -2.86
CA THR A 145 -6.27 -17.94 -2.88
C THR A 145 -7.07 -16.70 -2.52
N LEU A 146 -6.66 -15.98 -1.46
CA LEU A 146 -7.28 -14.72 -1.07
C LEU A 146 -7.17 -13.65 -2.16
N LEU A 147 -6.01 -13.53 -2.80
CA LEU A 147 -5.79 -12.58 -3.87
C LEU A 147 -6.65 -12.88 -5.10
N GLN A 148 -6.85 -14.15 -5.43
CA GLN A 148 -7.76 -14.60 -6.49
C GLN A 148 -9.23 -14.24 -6.18
N GLU A 149 -9.65 -14.42 -4.93
CA GLU A 149 -10.98 -13.97 -4.49
C GLU A 149 -11.15 -12.46 -4.65
N TYR A 150 -10.15 -11.66 -4.27
CA TYR A 150 -10.18 -10.20 -4.42
C TYR A 150 -10.19 -9.76 -5.88
N ALA A 151 -9.43 -10.45 -6.74
CA ALA A 151 -9.46 -10.22 -8.18
C ALA A 151 -10.85 -10.49 -8.78
N SER A 152 -11.57 -11.50 -8.28
CA SER A 152 -12.95 -11.79 -8.71
C SER A 152 -13.93 -10.67 -8.33
N VAL A 153 -13.73 -10.01 -7.19
CA VAL A 153 -14.54 -8.85 -6.77
C VAL A 153 -14.16 -7.59 -7.57
N PHE A 154 -12.89 -7.41 -7.89
CA PHE A 154 -12.43 -6.36 -8.80
C PHE A 154 -13.11 -6.49 -10.19
N GLY A 155 -13.16 -7.69 -10.75
CA GLY A 155 -14.04 -8.10 -11.85
C GLY A 155 -13.86 -7.36 -13.18
N LYS A 156 -12.73 -6.68 -13.42
CA LYS A 156 -12.51 -5.86 -14.62
C LYS A 156 -11.69 -6.56 -15.72
N GLY A 157 -11.04 -7.69 -15.36
CA GLY A 157 -10.19 -8.43 -16.28
C GLY A 157 -10.82 -9.70 -16.81
N SER A 158 -10.40 -10.12 -18.01
CA SER A 158 -10.62 -11.48 -18.53
C SER A 158 -9.57 -12.47 -18.02
N LYS A 159 -8.38 -11.96 -17.67
CA LYS A 159 -7.28 -12.74 -17.11
C LYS A 159 -6.50 -11.91 -16.11
N TYR A 160 -5.98 -12.57 -15.07
CA TYR A 160 -5.19 -11.95 -14.00
C TYR A 160 -3.84 -12.63 -13.87
N HIS A 161 -2.78 -11.82 -13.75
CA HIS A 161 -1.43 -12.23 -13.45
C HIS A 161 -1.11 -11.85 -12.01
N TYR A 162 -0.77 -12.84 -11.18
CA TYR A 162 -0.61 -12.66 -9.74
C TYR A 162 0.84 -12.49 -9.34
N PHE A 163 1.11 -11.52 -8.47
CA PHE A 163 2.41 -11.25 -7.87
C PHE A 163 2.26 -11.14 -6.35
N ILE A 164 3.09 -11.83 -5.62
CA ILE A 164 3.13 -11.74 -4.16
C ILE A 164 4.53 -11.37 -3.74
N PHE A 165 4.63 -10.27 -3.00
CA PHE A 165 5.88 -9.78 -2.44
C PHE A 165 5.89 -10.04 -0.94
N SER A 166 6.94 -10.70 -0.46
CA SER A 166 7.08 -11.08 0.93
C SER A 166 8.47 -10.75 1.45
N LYS A 167 8.53 -10.06 2.61
CA LYS A 167 9.78 -9.88 3.36
C LYS A 167 10.26 -11.21 3.97
N GLY A 168 9.34 -12.02 4.49
CA GLY A 168 9.64 -13.27 5.18
C GLY A 168 9.86 -14.48 4.26
N GLY A 169 9.66 -14.31 2.94
CA GLY A 169 9.75 -15.41 1.98
C GLY A 169 8.47 -16.24 1.90
N PHE A 170 8.60 -17.43 1.32
CA PHE A 170 7.47 -18.33 1.01
C PHE A 170 7.68 -19.72 1.63
N THR A 171 6.58 -20.43 1.87
CA THR A 171 6.56 -21.84 2.26
C THR A 171 6.42 -22.73 1.04
#